data_c64f4fe1c8f35b7e7c7a26e3f28033ee
#
_entry.id   c64f4fe1c8f35b7e7c7a26e3f28033ee
#
_cell.length_a   1.000
_cell.length_b   1.000
_cell.length_c   1.000
_cell.angle_alpha   90.00
_cell.angle_beta   90.00
_cell.angle_gamma   90.00
#
_symmetry.space_group_name_H-M   'P 1'
#
loop_
_entity.id
_entity.type
_entity.pdbx_description
1 polymer ?
#
loop_
_entity_poly.entity_id
_entity_poly.type
_entity_poly.pdbx_seq_one_letter_code
_entity_poly.pdbx_strand_id
1 'polypeptide(L)'
;QRQMCIRDRRMLKEAGAKEGHLRICSPVIRHPCHLGIDMQSYSQLIGANKTEREICEYIGADSLKYLTIDQLTESCKAAKIGFCLGCFDGKYPYSPEGEESGKFKFE
;
A
#
# COMPACT_ATOMS: atom_id res chain seq x y z
N GLN A 1 -0.01 -0.56 9.21
CA GLN A 1 0.85 0.49 8.60
C GLN A 1 0.27 1.89 8.77
N ARG A 2 -0.99 2.11 8.38
CA ARG A 2 -1.68 3.39 8.50
C ARG A 2 -1.59 3.99 9.91
N GLN A 3 -1.90 3.20 10.93
CA GLN A 3 -1.83 3.64 12.33
C GLN A 3 -0.40 3.94 12.77
N MET A 4 0.57 3.18 12.28
CA MET A 4 1.99 3.46 12.55
C MET A 4 2.40 4.80 11.97
N CYS A 5 2.08 5.09 10.71
CA CYS A 5 2.38 6.38 10.10
C CYS A 5 1.77 7.57 10.84
N ILE A 6 0.53 7.43 11.31
CA ILE A 6 -0.15 8.46 12.12
C ILE A 6 0.59 8.67 13.44
N ARG A 7 0.95 7.58 14.10
CA ARG A 7 1.68 7.60 15.37
C ARG A 7 3.06 8.22 15.23
N ASP A 8 3.83 7.77 14.24
CA ASP A 8 5.18 8.25 13.99
C ASP A 8 5.20 9.74 13.69
N ARG A 9 4.29 10.20 12.82
CA ARG A 9 4.14 11.63 12.53
C ARG A 9 3.82 12.42 13.80
N ARG A 10 2.91 11.92 14.61
CA ARG A 10 2.53 12.57 15.86
C ARG A 10 3.72 12.72 16.80
N MET A 11 4.48 11.64 16.98
CA MET A 11 5.69 11.64 17.80
C MET A 11 6.73 12.65 17.31
N LEU A 12 6.95 12.73 15.99
CA LEU A 12 7.87 13.70 15.39
C LEU A 12 7.41 15.15 15.62
N LYS A 13 6.11 15.42 15.49
CA LYS A 13 5.54 16.74 15.79
C LYS A 13 5.69 17.10 17.26
N GLU A 14 5.44 16.18 18.17
CA GLU A 14 5.63 16.37 19.61
C GLU A 14 7.09 16.60 19.96
N ALA A 15 8.04 16.02 19.20
CA ALA A 15 9.47 16.24 19.34
C ALA A 15 9.97 17.56 18.73
N GLY A 16 9.08 18.36 18.12
CA GLY A 16 9.40 19.68 17.60
C GLY A 16 9.59 19.78 16.09
N ALA A 17 9.26 18.75 15.30
CA ALA A 17 9.30 18.81 13.86
C ALA A 17 8.29 19.83 13.31
N LYS A 18 8.75 20.72 12.41
CA LYS A 18 7.89 21.71 11.76
C LYS A 18 6.99 21.09 10.72
N GLU A 19 7.53 20.19 9.91
CA GLU A 19 6.84 19.50 8.83
C GLU A 19 7.10 17.99 8.90
N GLY A 20 6.17 17.17 8.37
CA GLY A 20 6.32 15.74 8.26
C GLY A 20 5.96 15.27 6.85
N HIS A 21 6.95 14.77 6.12
CA HIS A 21 6.80 14.28 4.75
C HIS A 21 6.96 12.78 4.71
N LEU A 22 5.97 12.07 4.16
CA LEU A 22 5.98 10.62 4.02
C LEU A 22 6.39 10.22 2.60
N ARG A 23 7.31 9.25 2.54
CA ARG A 23 7.74 8.62 1.29
C ARG A 23 7.66 7.12 1.46
N ILE A 24 6.76 6.50 0.72
CA ILE A 24 6.48 5.07 0.81
C ILE A 24 7.25 4.35 -0.31
N CYS A 25 8.07 3.39 0.08
CA CYS A 25 8.94 2.64 -0.83
C CYS A 25 8.20 1.54 -1.62
N SER A 26 6.90 1.67 -1.80
CA SER A 26 6.08 0.77 -2.60
C SER A 26 4.97 1.54 -3.30
N PRO A 27 4.40 0.99 -4.38
CA PRO A 27 3.16 1.50 -4.95
C PRO A 27 1.99 1.37 -3.97
N VAL A 28 0.92 2.10 -4.23
CA VAL A 28 -0.31 2.01 -3.44
C VAL A 28 -0.90 0.61 -3.59
N ILE A 29 -1.14 -0.05 -2.46
CA ILE A 29 -1.81 -1.36 -2.42
C ILE A 29 -3.31 -1.12 -2.57
N ARG A 30 -3.87 -1.53 -3.71
CA ARG A 30 -5.27 -1.33 -4.08
C ARG A 30 -6.09 -2.61 -4.02
N HIS A 31 -5.43 -3.76 -4.08
CA HIS A 31 -6.07 -5.08 -4.15
C HIS A 31 -5.50 -6.00 -3.07
N PRO A 32 -6.31 -6.89 -2.49
CA PRO A 32 -5.82 -7.89 -1.56
C PRO A 32 -4.92 -8.91 -2.28
N CYS A 33 -4.03 -9.55 -1.55
CA CYS A 33 -3.21 -10.64 -2.07
C CYS A 33 -4.00 -11.96 -2.06
N HIS A 34 -3.97 -12.69 -3.20
CA HIS A 34 -4.56 -14.03 -3.31
C HIS A 34 -3.51 -15.15 -3.24
N LEU A 35 -2.24 -14.80 -3.05
CA LEU A 35 -1.10 -15.71 -3.16
C LEU A 35 -0.40 -15.98 -1.81
N GLY A 36 -1.15 -15.87 -0.73
CA GLY A 36 -0.68 -16.32 0.59
C GLY A 36 -0.24 -15.25 1.58
N ILE A 37 -0.24 -13.97 1.19
CA ILE A 37 -0.04 -12.89 2.16
C ILE A 37 -1.39 -12.54 2.79
N ASP A 38 -1.45 -12.60 4.13
CA ASP A 38 -2.64 -12.18 4.88
C ASP A 38 -2.84 -10.66 4.75
N MET A 39 -3.80 -10.29 3.93
CA MET A 39 -4.16 -8.89 3.67
C MET A 39 -5.64 -8.66 3.95
N GLN A 40 -5.94 -7.43 4.32
CA GLN A 40 -7.29 -6.98 4.57
C GLN A 40 -8.12 -6.97 3.28
N SER A 41 -9.44 -7.11 3.44
CA SER A 41 -10.39 -6.98 2.32
C SER A 41 -10.36 -5.59 1.68
N TYR A 42 -10.92 -5.46 0.48
CA TYR A 42 -11.01 -4.18 -0.24
C TYR A 42 -11.57 -3.03 0.60
N SER A 43 -12.59 -3.31 1.41
CA SER A 43 -13.21 -2.29 2.27
C SER A 43 -12.27 -1.72 3.33
N GLN A 44 -11.25 -2.46 3.72
CA GLN A 44 -10.28 -2.10 4.75
C GLN A 44 -8.99 -1.51 4.18
N LEU A 45 -8.72 -1.73 2.89
CA LEU A 45 -7.54 -1.18 2.22
C LEU A 45 -7.74 0.31 1.93
N ILE A 46 -6.94 1.15 2.55
CA ILE A 46 -7.03 2.60 2.36
C ILE A 46 -6.74 2.99 0.90
N GLY A 47 -5.80 2.32 0.24
CA GLY A 47 -5.43 2.58 -1.15
C GLY A 47 -6.48 2.15 -2.17
N ALA A 48 -7.42 1.27 -1.79
CA ALA A 48 -8.56 0.90 -2.63
C ALA A 48 -9.70 1.94 -2.59
N ASN A 49 -9.81 2.65 -1.47
CA ASN A 49 -10.95 3.51 -1.17
C ASN A 49 -10.64 5.01 -1.24
N LYS A 50 -9.38 5.39 -1.24
CA LYS A 50 -8.93 6.78 -1.18
C LYS A 50 -7.82 7.08 -2.19
N THR A 51 -7.83 8.30 -2.69
CA THR A 51 -6.72 8.84 -3.49
C THR A 51 -5.50 9.12 -2.62
N GLU A 52 -4.33 9.28 -3.23
CA GLU A 52 -3.09 9.63 -2.54
C GLU A 52 -3.24 10.92 -1.70
N ARG A 53 -3.95 11.91 -2.24
CA ARG A 53 -4.24 13.16 -1.56
C ARG A 53 -5.11 12.96 -0.32
N GLU A 54 -6.18 12.18 -0.45
CA GLU A 54 -7.07 11.86 0.67
C GLU A 54 -6.36 11.05 1.76
N ILE A 55 -5.46 10.15 1.37
CA ILE A 55 -4.61 9.40 2.32
C ILE A 55 -3.69 10.37 3.06
N CYS A 56 -3.06 11.30 2.35
CA CYS A 56 -2.21 12.33 2.94
C CYS A 56 -2.96 13.15 3.99
N GLU A 57 -4.15 13.62 3.67
CA GLU A 57 -5.02 14.36 4.59
C GLU A 57 -5.45 13.49 5.79
N TYR A 58 -5.79 12.24 5.54
CA TYR A 58 -6.20 11.30 6.59
C TYR A 58 -5.09 11.01 7.60
N ILE A 59 -3.85 10.82 7.13
CA ILE A 59 -2.68 10.63 8.00
C ILE A 59 -2.28 11.96 8.66
N GLY A 60 -2.65 13.07 8.03
CA GLY A 60 -2.29 14.43 8.47
C GLY A 60 -0.83 14.78 8.16
N ALA A 61 -0.23 14.17 7.16
CA ALA A 61 1.11 14.51 6.69
C ALA A 61 1.11 15.81 5.86
N ASP A 62 2.23 16.50 5.84
CA ASP A 62 2.39 17.70 5.01
C ASP A 62 2.55 17.33 3.54
N SER A 63 3.16 16.20 3.25
CA SER A 63 3.12 15.57 1.93
C SER A 63 3.24 14.05 2.01
N LEU A 64 2.70 13.38 0.99
CA LEU A 64 2.75 11.92 0.84
C LEU A 64 3.09 11.60 -0.61
N LYS A 65 4.03 10.68 -0.80
CA LYS A 65 4.36 10.11 -2.10
C LYS A 65 4.57 8.61 -2.00
N TYR A 66 3.97 7.90 -2.94
CA TYR A 66 4.21 6.48 -3.18
C TYR A 66 5.17 6.30 -4.36
N LEU A 67 5.88 5.19 -4.36
CA LEU A 67 6.62 4.75 -5.53
C LEU A 67 5.65 4.37 -6.63
N THR A 68 5.99 4.61 -7.89
CA THR A 68 5.20 4.09 -9.02
C THR A 68 5.59 2.64 -9.31
N ILE A 69 4.70 1.89 -9.98
CA ILE A 69 4.99 0.52 -10.42
C ILE A 69 6.23 0.49 -11.33
N ASP A 70 6.34 1.47 -12.24
CA ASP A 70 7.47 1.59 -13.15
C ASP A 70 8.80 1.84 -12.40
N GLN A 71 8.79 2.70 -11.39
CA GLN A 71 9.96 2.95 -10.56
C GLN A 71 10.37 1.70 -9.76
N LEU A 72 9.39 0.96 -9.24
CA LEU A 72 9.66 -0.29 -8.52
C LEU A 72 10.29 -1.33 -9.43
N THR A 73 9.71 -1.56 -10.61
CA THR A 73 10.24 -2.53 -11.59
C THR A 73 11.60 -2.13 -12.12
N GLU A 74 11.83 -0.84 -12.34
CA GLU A 74 13.14 -0.28 -12.72
C GLU A 74 14.21 -0.59 -11.67
N SER A 75 13.88 -0.43 -10.40
CA SER A 75 14.79 -0.73 -9.29
C SER A 75 15.18 -2.22 -9.21
N CYS A 76 14.34 -3.10 -9.73
CA CYS A 76 14.51 -4.54 -9.70
C CYS A 76 15.06 -5.14 -11.02
N LYS A 77 15.43 -4.33 -11.99
CA LYS A 77 15.94 -4.80 -13.30
C LYS A 77 17.10 -5.78 -13.23
N ALA A 78 17.94 -5.66 -12.22
CA ALA A 78 19.11 -6.55 -12.06
C ALA A 78 18.72 -8.01 -11.80
N ALA A 79 17.50 -8.28 -11.34
CA ALA A 79 17.07 -9.62 -10.97
C ALA A 79 16.76 -10.54 -12.17
N LYS A 80 16.54 -10.00 -13.36
CA LYS A 80 16.23 -10.72 -14.62
C LYS A 80 15.04 -11.70 -14.52
N ILE A 81 14.16 -11.51 -13.56
CA ILE A 81 12.96 -12.32 -13.33
C ILE A 81 11.72 -11.41 -13.30
N GLY A 82 10.56 -11.98 -13.58
CA GLY A 82 9.28 -11.29 -13.39
C GLY A 82 8.87 -11.23 -11.94
N PHE A 83 8.03 -10.25 -11.61
CA PHE A 83 7.47 -10.05 -10.27
C PHE A 83 5.95 -10.03 -10.30
N CYS A 84 5.33 -10.53 -9.23
CA CYS A 84 3.90 -10.39 -9.05
C CYS A 84 3.57 -8.95 -8.61
N LEU A 85 2.70 -8.29 -9.38
CA LEU A 85 2.21 -6.93 -9.11
C LEU A 85 0.71 -6.89 -8.79
N GLY A 86 0.11 -8.04 -8.52
CA GLY A 86 -1.35 -8.20 -8.38
C GLY A 86 -1.99 -7.27 -7.36
N CYS A 87 -1.36 -7.04 -6.21
CA CYS A 87 -1.88 -6.12 -5.20
C CYS A 87 -1.81 -4.64 -5.60
N PHE A 88 -1.07 -4.30 -6.64
CA PHE A 88 -0.94 -2.94 -7.16
C PHE A 88 -1.85 -2.69 -8.38
N ASP A 89 -1.85 -3.60 -9.34
CA ASP A 89 -2.54 -3.42 -10.62
C ASP A 89 -3.79 -4.31 -10.81
N GLY A 90 -4.02 -5.26 -9.90
CA GLY A 90 -5.14 -6.20 -9.97
C GLY A 90 -4.94 -7.36 -10.94
N LYS A 91 -3.76 -7.48 -11.56
CA LYS A 91 -3.42 -8.55 -12.50
C LYS A 91 -2.63 -9.64 -11.79
N TYR A 92 -3.30 -10.72 -11.43
CA TYR A 92 -2.68 -11.84 -10.75
C TYR A 92 -2.15 -12.87 -11.74
N PRO A 93 -1.01 -13.54 -11.45
CA PRO A 93 -0.53 -14.64 -12.27
C PRO A 93 -1.47 -15.87 -12.20
N TYR A 94 -2.27 -15.93 -11.16
CA TYR A 94 -3.35 -16.92 -10.99
C TYR A 94 -4.60 -16.19 -10.51
N SER A 95 -5.73 -16.39 -11.21
CA SER A 95 -7.01 -15.85 -10.82
C SER A 95 -7.89 -16.99 -10.29
N PRO A 96 -8.21 -17.01 -9.00
CA PRO A 96 -9.25 -17.91 -8.51
C PRO A 96 -10.59 -17.45 -9.09
N GLU A 97 -11.22 -18.28 -9.89
CA GLU A 97 -12.52 -17.96 -10.46
C GLU A 97 -13.55 -17.71 -9.33
N GLY A 98 -14.11 -16.52 -9.30
CA GLY A 98 -15.42 -16.26 -8.72
C GLY A 98 -15.51 -15.95 -7.23
N GLU A 99 -14.44 -15.63 -6.46
CA GLU A 99 -14.61 -15.38 -5.04
C GLU A 99 -13.84 -14.15 -4.50
N GLU A 100 -14.55 -13.30 -3.76
CA GLU A 100 -13.95 -12.34 -2.85
C GLU A 100 -13.18 -13.10 -1.76
N SER A 101 -11.87 -13.26 -1.96
CA SER A 101 -11.03 -13.84 -0.93
C SER A 101 -10.65 -12.74 0.07
N GLY A 102 -11.26 -12.76 1.22
CA GLY A 102 -10.90 -11.92 2.35
C GLY A 102 -10.20 -12.74 3.44
N LYS A 103 -9.65 -12.03 4.40
CA LYS A 103 -8.98 -12.59 5.58
C LYS A 103 -9.78 -13.67 6.30
N PHE A 104 -11.10 -13.59 6.23
CA PHE A 104 -12.03 -14.45 6.95
C PHE A 104 -12.48 -15.69 6.16
N LYS A 105 -11.97 -15.91 4.95
CA LYS A 105 -12.39 -17.03 4.11
C LYS A 105 -12.04 -18.41 4.71
N PHE A 106 -11.02 -18.47 5.55
CA PHE A 106 -10.50 -19.69 6.17
C PHE A 106 -10.78 -19.79 7.68
N GLU A 107 -11.46 -18.84 8.22
CA GLU A 107 -12.03 -18.87 9.57
C GLU A 107 -13.50 -19.35 9.51
#